data_80c9cb6eb2a1db4e488d9c216457143f
#
_entry.id   80c9cb6eb2a1db4e488d9c216457143f
#
_cell.length_a   1.000
_cell.length_b   1.000
_cell.length_c   1.000
_cell.angle_alpha   90.00
_cell.angle_beta   90.00
_cell.angle_gamma   90.00
#
_symmetry.space_group_name_H-M   'P 1'
#
loop_
_entity.id
_entity.type
_entity.pdbx_description
1 polymer ?
#
loop_
_entity_poly.entity_id
_entity_poly.type
_entity_poly.pdbx_seq_one_letter_code
_entity_poly.pdbx_strand_id
1 'polypeptide(L)'
;MDTIILGIESSCDDTSAAVIKNGVLLSNVVSSQAVHEAYGGVVPELASRAHQQNIVPVVHEALKRAGVSKEELSAVAFTRGPGLMGSLLVGVSFAKGFARSLNIPMIDVNHLQAHVLAHFIKESEEDTNQPKFPFLCLLVSGGNSQIILVKAYNDMEVLGQTIDDAAGEAIDKCSKVMGLGYPGGPIIDKLARQGNPKAFTFSKPHIPDYNYSFSGLKTSFLYSLRDWLKEDPDFIEHHKTDLAASLEATIVDILMDKLRKVAKARNINEVAVAGGVSANNGLRNSFHEHAKKYGWNIYIPKFSFTTDNAAMIAITGYYKYLDQDFCTIDKPAYSRVTI
;
A
#
# COMPACT_ATOMS: atom_id res chain seq x y z
N MET A 1 6.31 1.43 -32.30
CA MET A 1 7.42 1.85 -31.41
C MET A 1 7.14 1.27 -30.03
N ASP A 2 8.16 0.83 -29.33
CA ASP A 2 7.99 0.38 -27.94
C ASP A 2 7.65 1.56 -27.02
N THR A 3 6.77 1.34 -26.09
CA THR A 3 6.44 2.30 -25.03
C THR A 3 7.20 1.94 -23.76
N ILE A 4 8.16 2.80 -23.38
CA ILE A 4 9.03 2.58 -22.22
C ILE A 4 8.79 3.68 -21.19
N ILE A 5 8.31 3.31 -20.00
CA ILE A 5 7.96 4.24 -18.92
C ILE A 5 8.91 4.05 -17.75
N LEU A 6 9.54 5.14 -17.31
CA LEU A 6 10.24 5.21 -16.03
C LEU A 6 9.25 5.66 -14.96
N GLY A 7 9.03 4.82 -13.94
CA GLY A 7 8.27 5.17 -12.74
C GLY A 7 9.19 5.61 -11.61
N ILE A 8 8.76 6.63 -10.83
CA ILE A 8 9.48 7.15 -9.66
C ILE A 8 8.52 7.25 -8.49
N GLU A 9 8.87 6.61 -7.36
CA GLU A 9 8.12 6.64 -6.10
C GLU A 9 8.97 7.25 -5.00
N SER A 10 8.40 8.23 -4.27
CA SER A 10 9.05 8.88 -3.12
C SER A 10 8.04 9.45 -2.12
N SER A 11 6.86 8.85 -1.97
CA SER A 11 5.76 9.44 -1.18
C SER A 11 5.97 9.39 0.32
N CYS A 12 6.80 8.48 0.83
CA CYS A 12 7.00 8.27 2.27
C CYS A 12 8.50 8.16 2.60
N ASP A 13 9.02 6.97 2.86
CA ASP A 13 10.41 6.71 3.25
C ASP A 13 11.17 5.83 2.23
N ASP A 14 10.48 5.14 1.35
CA ASP A 14 11.12 4.36 0.29
C ASP A 14 11.38 5.21 -0.96
N THR A 15 12.63 5.21 -1.44
CA THR A 15 12.99 5.77 -2.75
C THR A 15 13.01 4.66 -3.77
N SER A 16 12.15 4.70 -4.78
CA SER A 16 12.21 3.65 -5.80
C SER A 16 12.08 4.17 -7.23
N ALA A 17 12.63 3.37 -8.17
CA ALA A 17 12.49 3.57 -9.60
C ALA A 17 12.28 2.24 -10.30
N ALA A 18 11.43 2.23 -11.33
CA ALA A 18 11.11 1.05 -12.11
C ALA A 18 10.99 1.39 -13.60
N VAL A 19 11.29 0.42 -14.44
CA VAL A 19 11.13 0.56 -15.89
C VAL A 19 10.14 -0.50 -16.38
N ILE A 20 9.11 -0.04 -17.09
CA ILE A 20 8.15 -0.88 -17.79
C ILE A 20 8.27 -0.67 -19.29
N LYS A 21 8.27 -1.76 -20.05
CA LYS A 21 8.24 -1.76 -21.51
C LYS A 21 6.99 -2.49 -21.99
N ASN A 22 6.11 -1.80 -22.73
CA ASN A 22 4.86 -2.35 -23.27
C ASN A 22 3.98 -3.06 -22.21
N GLY A 23 3.96 -2.52 -20.99
CA GLY A 23 3.21 -3.09 -19.86
C GLY A 23 3.94 -4.21 -19.10
N VAL A 24 5.15 -4.62 -19.53
CA VAL A 24 5.97 -5.64 -18.86
C VAL A 24 7.07 -4.98 -18.03
N LEU A 25 7.22 -5.40 -16.79
CA LEU A 25 8.22 -4.91 -15.85
C LEU A 25 9.62 -5.42 -16.23
N LEU A 26 10.54 -4.51 -16.50
CA LEU A 26 11.95 -4.82 -16.76
C LEU A 26 12.81 -4.69 -15.51
N SER A 27 12.52 -3.71 -14.65
CA SER A 27 13.25 -3.49 -13.40
C SER A 27 12.39 -2.80 -12.36
N ASN A 28 12.65 -3.09 -11.07
CA ASN A 28 12.08 -2.36 -9.93
C ASN A 28 13.17 -2.32 -8.85
N VAL A 29 13.65 -1.12 -8.54
CA VAL A 29 14.72 -0.90 -7.56
C VAL A 29 14.15 -0.07 -6.43
N VAL A 30 14.28 -0.58 -5.20
CA VAL A 30 13.78 0.07 -3.97
C VAL A 30 14.97 0.29 -3.04
N SER A 31 15.09 1.48 -2.50
CA SER A 31 16.04 1.86 -1.45
C SER A 31 15.26 2.27 -0.21
N SER A 32 15.15 1.34 0.75
CA SER A 32 14.45 1.54 2.01
C SER A 32 15.33 2.26 3.03
N GLN A 33 14.69 2.98 3.98
CA GLN A 33 15.35 3.80 4.97
C GLN A 33 15.19 3.19 6.37
N ALA A 34 16.05 2.25 6.75
CA ALA A 34 16.02 1.57 8.05
C ALA A 34 16.22 2.54 9.26
N VAL A 35 16.71 3.75 9.03
CA VAL A 35 16.91 4.74 10.09
C VAL A 35 15.64 5.05 10.89
N HIS A 36 14.48 4.93 10.30
CA HIS A 36 13.19 5.23 10.92
C HIS A 36 12.78 4.24 12.02
N GLU A 37 13.31 3.03 12.00
CA GLU A 37 13.10 2.02 13.05
C GLU A 37 13.54 2.52 14.43
N ALA A 38 14.68 3.23 14.46
CA ALA A 38 15.23 3.80 15.70
C ALA A 38 14.35 4.90 16.35
N TYR A 39 13.47 5.52 15.54
CA TYR A 39 12.55 6.58 15.99
C TYR A 39 11.12 6.08 16.24
N GLY A 40 10.86 4.80 15.98
CA GLY A 40 9.52 4.22 16.13
C GLY A 40 8.48 4.81 15.18
N GLY A 41 8.90 5.24 13.98
CA GLY A 41 8.07 5.79 12.93
C GLY A 41 8.85 6.72 11.99
N VAL A 42 8.25 7.04 10.84
CA VAL A 42 8.89 7.88 9.83
C VAL A 42 9.10 9.31 10.32
N VAL A 43 10.35 9.81 10.20
CA VAL A 43 10.71 11.19 10.46
C VAL A 43 10.79 11.94 9.13
N PRO A 44 9.85 12.85 8.82
CA PRO A 44 9.70 13.41 7.47
C PRO A 44 10.94 14.15 6.95
N GLU A 45 11.69 14.82 7.81
CA GLU A 45 12.91 15.53 7.41
C GLU A 45 14.03 14.55 7.03
N LEU A 46 14.20 13.47 7.78
CA LEU A 46 15.18 12.43 7.45
C LEU A 46 14.80 11.73 6.16
N ALA A 47 13.52 11.42 5.98
CA ALA A 47 13.01 10.81 4.76
C ALA A 47 13.33 11.66 3.53
N SER A 48 13.02 12.96 3.55
CA SER A 48 13.28 13.84 2.40
C SER A 48 14.78 13.98 2.08
N ARG A 49 15.65 14.03 3.09
CA ARG A 49 17.11 14.05 2.89
C ARG A 49 17.63 12.76 2.26
N ALA A 50 17.11 11.61 2.69
CA ALA A 50 17.49 10.32 2.12
C ALA A 50 17.03 10.19 0.67
N HIS A 51 15.83 10.68 0.33
CA HIS A 51 15.38 10.75 -1.07
C HIS A 51 16.33 11.56 -1.95
N GLN A 52 16.81 12.72 -1.48
CA GLN A 52 17.78 13.54 -2.23
C GLN A 52 19.08 12.79 -2.52
N GLN A 53 19.54 11.97 -1.60
CA GLN A 53 20.76 11.18 -1.77
C GLN A 53 20.55 9.98 -2.69
N ASN A 54 19.37 9.34 -2.61
CA ASN A 54 19.12 8.04 -3.22
C ASN A 54 18.51 8.11 -4.62
N ILE A 55 17.80 9.20 -4.98
CA ILE A 55 17.00 9.23 -6.21
C ILE A 55 17.83 9.04 -7.48
N VAL A 56 19.00 9.68 -7.58
CA VAL A 56 19.88 9.57 -8.76
C VAL A 56 20.45 8.16 -8.89
N PRO A 57 21.10 7.57 -7.86
CA PRO A 57 21.62 6.19 -7.96
C PRO A 57 20.52 5.15 -8.17
N VAL A 58 19.32 5.32 -7.57
CA VAL A 58 18.19 4.39 -7.75
C VAL A 58 17.68 4.42 -9.18
N VAL A 59 17.49 5.59 -9.77
CA VAL A 59 17.08 5.73 -11.19
C VAL A 59 18.15 5.17 -12.13
N HIS A 60 19.43 5.46 -11.86
CA HIS A 60 20.52 4.90 -12.66
C HIS A 60 20.52 3.37 -12.63
N GLU A 61 20.40 2.77 -11.45
CA GLU A 61 20.38 1.33 -11.29
C GLU A 61 19.14 0.69 -11.93
N ALA A 62 17.97 1.35 -11.87
CA ALA A 62 16.76 0.87 -12.53
C ALA A 62 16.93 0.81 -14.06
N LEU A 63 17.44 1.85 -14.67
CA LEU A 63 17.73 1.88 -16.12
C LEU A 63 18.76 0.83 -16.51
N LYS A 64 19.84 0.71 -15.73
CA LYS A 64 20.90 -0.29 -15.95
C LYS A 64 20.37 -1.72 -15.90
N ARG A 65 19.56 -2.07 -14.88
CA ARG A 65 18.96 -3.41 -14.78
C ARG A 65 17.97 -3.71 -15.88
N ALA A 66 17.24 -2.68 -16.33
CA ALA A 66 16.32 -2.79 -17.46
C ALA A 66 17.05 -2.96 -18.81
N GLY A 67 18.34 -2.63 -18.89
CA GLY A 67 19.10 -2.60 -20.15
C GLY A 67 18.62 -1.48 -21.10
N VAL A 68 18.09 -0.38 -20.53
CA VAL A 68 17.47 0.74 -21.28
C VAL A 68 18.29 2.01 -21.05
N SER A 69 18.60 2.71 -22.12
CA SER A 69 19.18 4.06 -22.05
C SER A 69 18.08 5.09 -21.75
N LYS A 70 18.45 6.21 -21.15
CA LYS A 70 17.48 7.28 -20.85
C LYS A 70 16.85 7.90 -22.10
N GLU A 71 17.56 7.84 -23.23
CA GLU A 71 17.10 8.34 -24.53
C GLU A 71 16.00 7.48 -25.17
N GLU A 72 15.84 6.23 -24.71
CA GLU A 72 14.79 5.31 -25.18
C GLU A 72 13.47 5.50 -24.43
N LEU A 73 13.45 6.28 -23.34
CA LEU A 73 12.25 6.50 -22.54
C LEU A 73 11.17 7.25 -23.32
N SER A 74 9.95 6.76 -23.25
CA SER A 74 8.76 7.40 -23.84
C SER A 74 8.16 8.46 -22.91
N ALA A 75 8.23 8.26 -21.58
CA ALA A 75 7.74 9.20 -20.58
C ALA A 75 8.32 8.89 -19.18
N VAL A 76 8.18 9.87 -18.27
CA VAL A 76 8.46 9.72 -16.84
C VAL A 76 7.16 9.82 -16.06
N ALA A 77 6.79 8.76 -15.34
CA ALA A 77 5.69 8.72 -14.38
C ALA A 77 6.23 8.92 -12.96
N PHE A 78 5.56 9.72 -12.16
CA PHE A 78 6.02 10.01 -10.80
C PHE A 78 4.85 10.17 -9.83
N THR A 79 5.05 9.79 -8.60
CA THR A 79 4.06 10.00 -7.54
C THR A 79 3.95 11.48 -7.24
N ARG A 80 2.76 12.04 -7.54
CA ARG A 80 2.44 13.42 -7.21
C ARG A 80 1.87 13.56 -5.80
N GLY A 81 1.28 12.50 -5.26
CA GLY A 81 0.67 12.39 -3.95
C GLY A 81 -0.44 11.32 -3.91
N PRO A 82 -1.07 11.11 -2.74
CA PRO A 82 -0.74 11.70 -1.44
C PRO A 82 0.58 11.16 -0.85
N GLY A 83 1.11 11.87 0.18
CA GLY A 83 2.33 11.46 0.87
C GLY A 83 2.96 12.58 1.71
N LEU A 84 4.16 12.35 2.20
CA LEU A 84 4.94 13.34 2.94
C LEU A 84 5.45 14.43 1.98
N MET A 85 5.06 15.68 2.21
CA MET A 85 5.33 16.79 1.27
C MET A 85 6.82 16.91 0.94
N GLY A 86 7.72 16.82 1.93
CA GLY A 86 9.16 16.92 1.70
C GLY A 86 9.69 15.81 0.79
N SER A 87 9.23 14.58 1.00
CA SER A 87 9.58 13.40 0.21
C SER A 87 9.04 13.51 -1.22
N LEU A 88 7.76 13.87 -1.37
CA LEU A 88 7.12 14.09 -2.68
C LEU A 88 7.83 15.18 -3.49
N LEU A 89 8.23 16.31 -2.86
CA LEU A 89 8.92 17.39 -3.57
C LEU A 89 10.24 16.94 -4.19
N VAL A 90 10.96 16.01 -3.58
CA VAL A 90 12.21 15.46 -4.16
C VAL A 90 11.90 14.69 -5.43
N GLY A 91 11.00 13.70 -5.38
CA GLY A 91 10.65 12.88 -6.55
C GLY A 91 10.02 13.69 -7.68
N VAL A 92 9.07 14.56 -7.34
CA VAL A 92 8.38 15.43 -8.31
C VAL A 92 9.35 16.37 -9.00
N SER A 93 10.25 17.03 -8.25
CA SER A 93 11.23 17.96 -8.83
C SER A 93 12.24 17.23 -9.72
N PHE A 94 12.75 16.07 -9.26
CA PHE A 94 13.64 15.25 -10.04
C PHE A 94 12.98 14.78 -11.34
N ALA A 95 11.78 14.20 -11.27
CA ALA A 95 11.05 13.69 -12.42
C ALA A 95 10.79 14.78 -13.48
N LYS A 96 10.37 15.97 -13.04
CA LYS A 96 10.14 17.12 -13.91
C LYS A 96 11.41 17.59 -14.59
N GLY A 97 12.51 17.74 -13.83
CA GLY A 97 13.82 18.12 -14.39
C GLY A 97 14.34 17.09 -15.38
N PHE A 98 14.22 15.80 -15.04
CA PHE A 98 14.68 14.70 -15.86
C PHE A 98 13.89 14.59 -17.17
N ALA A 99 12.56 14.58 -17.12
CA ALA A 99 11.70 14.54 -18.30
C ALA A 99 11.93 15.77 -19.21
N ARG A 100 12.06 16.96 -18.61
CA ARG A 100 12.34 18.20 -19.35
C ARG A 100 13.67 18.15 -20.09
N SER A 101 14.72 17.59 -19.47
CA SER A 101 16.04 17.46 -20.10
C SER A 101 16.03 16.54 -21.31
N LEU A 102 15.13 15.55 -21.35
CA LEU A 102 14.97 14.60 -22.45
C LEU A 102 13.88 15.02 -23.44
N ASN A 103 13.17 16.10 -23.18
CA ASN A 103 12.02 16.56 -23.97
C ASN A 103 10.93 15.48 -24.18
N ILE A 104 10.64 14.71 -23.10
CA ILE A 104 9.61 13.66 -23.09
C ILE A 104 8.46 14.02 -22.16
N PRO A 105 7.25 13.44 -22.34
CA PRO A 105 6.09 13.65 -21.50
C PRO A 105 6.32 13.31 -20.03
N MET A 106 5.58 14.01 -19.16
CA MET A 106 5.48 13.78 -17.73
C MET A 106 4.09 13.27 -17.38
N ILE A 107 4.04 12.29 -16.48
CA ILE A 107 2.79 11.66 -16.05
C ILE A 107 2.71 11.70 -14.53
N ASP A 108 1.76 12.47 -14.01
CA ASP A 108 1.48 12.51 -12.58
C ASP A 108 0.60 11.32 -12.17
N VAL A 109 0.99 10.65 -11.09
CA VAL A 109 0.32 9.45 -10.59
C VAL A 109 -0.18 9.68 -9.16
N ASN A 110 -1.43 9.26 -8.91
CA ASN A 110 -1.96 9.15 -7.56
C ASN A 110 -1.45 7.84 -6.93
N HIS A 111 -0.77 7.96 -5.79
CA HIS A 111 -0.18 6.85 -5.05
C HIS A 111 -1.19 5.74 -4.70
N LEU A 112 -2.40 6.13 -4.28
CA LEU A 112 -3.44 5.16 -3.89
C LEU A 112 -3.99 4.41 -5.10
N GLN A 113 -4.20 5.10 -6.23
CA GLN A 113 -4.57 4.44 -7.49
C GLN A 113 -3.47 3.50 -7.97
N ALA A 114 -2.20 3.88 -7.80
CA ALA A 114 -1.07 3.03 -8.17
C ALA A 114 -1.05 1.71 -7.39
N HIS A 115 -1.31 1.73 -6.09
CA HIS A 115 -1.46 0.49 -5.32
C HIS A 115 -2.56 -0.43 -5.88
N VAL A 116 -3.70 0.14 -6.28
CA VAL A 116 -4.79 -0.64 -6.91
C VAL A 116 -4.35 -1.21 -8.25
N LEU A 117 -3.68 -0.41 -9.08
CA LEU A 117 -3.24 -0.82 -10.41
C LEU A 117 -1.98 -1.72 -10.38
N ALA A 118 -1.34 -1.91 -9.22
CA ALA A 118 -0.25 -2.89 -9.06
C ALA A 118 -0.66 -4.31 -9.48
N HIS A 119 -1.95 -4.66 -9.44
CA HIS A 119 -2.47 -5.94 -9.95
C HIS A 119 -2.32 -6.13 -11.47
N PHE A 120 -2.01 -5.07 -12.20
CA PHE A 120 -1.81 -5.11 -13.65
C PHE A 120 -0.34 -5.16 -14.06
N ILE A 121 0.59 -5.18 -13.09
CA ILE A 121 2.02 -5.37 -13.37
C ILE A 121 2.23 -6.78 -13.93
N LYS A 122 2.84 -6.86 -15.10
CA LYS A 122 3.27 -8.10 -15.73
C LYS A 122 4.76 -8.27 -15.56
N GLU A 123 5.21 -9.43 -15.12
CA GLU A 123 6.64 -9.78 -15.11
C GLU A 123 7.05 -10.55 -16.38
N SER A 124 6.07 -11.02 -17.16
CA SER A 124 6.24 -11.57 -18.50
C SER A 124 5.00 -11.30 -19.35
N GLU A 125 5.09 -11.45 -20.66
CA GLU A 125 3.95 -11.32 -21.57
C GLU A 125 2.85 -12.37 -21.31
N GLU A 126 3.22 -13.51 -20.74
CA GLU A 126 2.32 -14.61 -20.43
C GLU A 126 1.51 -14.38 -19.12
N ASP A 127 1.85 -13.37 -18.34
CA ASP A 127 1.17 -13.09 -17.07
C ASP A 127 -0.23 -12.52 -17.32
N THR A 128 -1.24 -13.35 -17.11
CA THR A 128 -2.65 -13.05 -17.37
C THR A 128 -3.51 -12.99 -16.11
N ASN A 129 -2.92 -13.19 -14.92
CA ASN A 129 -3.67 -13.19 -13.66
C ASN A 129 -4.00 -11.76 -13.18
N GLN A 130 -4.88 -11.09 -13.89
CA GLN A 130 -5.30 -9.72 -13.63
C GLN A 130 -6.80 -9.65 -13.33
N PRO A 131 -7.25 -8.76 -12.42
CA PRO A 131 -8.68 -8.59 -12.16
C PRO A 131 -9.42 -8.08 -13.40
N LYS A 132 -10.65 -8.56 -13.58
CA LYS A 132 -11.55 -8.10 -14.64
C LYS A 132 -12.39 -6.94 -14.12
N PHE A 133 -12.54 -5.92 -14.92
CA PHE A 133 -13.43 -4.80 -14.58
C PHE A 133 -14.91 -5.19 -14.72
N PRO A 134 -15.80 -4.69 -13.85
CA PRO A 134 -15.48 -4.00 -12.61
C PRO A 134 -15.03 -4.96 -11.50
N PHE A 135 -14.14 -4.52 -10.62
CA PHE A 135 -13.74 -5.29 -9.44
C PHE A 135 -13.74 -4.42 -8.17
N LEU A 136 -13.78 -5.08 -7.01
CA LEU A 136 -13.59 -4.43 -5.72
C LEU A 136 -12.14 -4.56 -5.29
N CYS A 137 -11.55 -3.46 -4.81
CA CYS A 137 -10.24 -3.48 -4.20
C CYS A 137 -10.32 -3.03 -2.74
N LEU A 138 -9.86 -3.87 -1.83
CA LEU A 138 -9.61 -3.50 -0.44
C LEU A 138 -8.20 -2.92 -0.37
N LEU A 139 -8.09 -1.59 -0.34
CA LEU A 139 -6.83 -0.88 -0.19
C LEU A 139 -6.56 -0.66 1.30
N VAL A 140 -5.52 -1.31 1.85
CA VAL A 140 -5.14 -1.23 3.27
C VAL A 140 -3.64 -1.02 3.43
N SER A 141 -3.28 0.09 4.09
CA SER A 141 -1.89 0.49 4.33
C SER A 141 -1.72 1.10 5.73
N GLY A 142 -0.58 1.65 6.03
CA GLY A 142 -0.32 2.43 7.25
C GLY A 142 -1.25 3.62 7.41
N GLY A 143 -1.58 4.32 6.32
CA GLY A 143 -2.39 5.54 6.34
C GLY A 143 -3.78 5.41 5.72
N ASN A 144 -4.12 4.27 5.10
CA ASN A 144 -5.37 4.14 4.36
C ASN A 144 -6.06 2.80 4.62
N SER A 145 -7.40 2.84 4.71
CA SER A 145 -8.26 1.65 4.73
C SER A 145 -9.52 2.00 3.95
N GLN A 146 -9.62 1.50 2.70
CA GLN A 146 -10.68 1.87 1.77
C GLN A 146 -11.21 0.65 1.01
N ILE A 147 -12.50 0.65 0.67
CA ILE A 147 -13.10 -0.24 -0.32
C ILE A 147 -13.35 0.59 -1.58
N ILE A 148 -12.74 0.17 -2.67
CA ILE A 148 -12.76 0.90 -3.95
C ILE A 148 -13.45 0.02 -4.99
N LEU A 149 -14.43 0.58 -5.69
CA LEU A 149 -14.97 0.00 -6.90
C LEU A 149 -14.15 0.51 -8.08
N VAL A 150 -13.49 -0.40 -8.77
CA VAL A 150 -12.66 -0.10 -9.94
C VAL A 150 -13.42 -0.49 -11.20
N LYS A 151 -13.87 0.50 -11.95
CA LYS A 151 -14.65 0.32 -13.18
C LYS A 151 -13.76 0.32 -14.43
N ALA A 152 -12.66 1.06 -14.37
CA ALA A 152 -11.62 1.13 -15.39
C ALA A 152 -10.30 1.61 -14.76
N TYR A 153 -9.21 1.63 -15.50
CA TYR A 153 -7.91 2.13 -15.02
C TYR A 153 -7.97 3.58 -14.50
N ASN A 154 -8.84 4.39 -15.06
CA ASN A 154 -9.04 5.81 -14.76
C ASN A 154 -10.38 6.13 -14.09
N ASP A 155 -11.21 5.10 -13.77
CA ASP A 155 -12.51 5.26 -13.11
C ASP A 155 -12.60 4.39 -11.86
N MET A 156 -12.39 5.04 -10.72
CA MET A 156 -12.41 4.43 -9.39
C MET A 156 -13.34 5.21 -8.46
N GLU A 157 -14.12 4.48 -7.66
CA GLU A 157 -15.10 5.05 -6.72
C GLU A 157 -14.85 4.49 -5.31
N VAL A 158 -14.61 5.35 -4.33
CA VAL A 158 -14.49 4.94 -2.93
C VAL A 158 -15.89 4.68 -2.37
N LEU A 159 -16.19 3.43 -2.03
CA LEU A 159 -17.47 3.00 -1.47
C LEU A 159 -17.50 3.06 0.07
N GLY A 160 -16.34 2.96 0.69
CA GLY A 160 -16.17 3.04 2.15
C GLY A 160 -14.72 3.28 2.51
N GLN A 161 -14.49 3.98 3.62
CA GLN A 161 -13.15 4.30 4.09
C GLN A 161 -13.11 4.39 5.61
N THR A 162 -11.92 4.38 6.19
CA THR A 162 -11.78 4.66 7.61
C THR A 162 -12.15 6.11 7.92
N ILE A 163 -12.82 6.31 9.05
CA ILE A 163 -13.19 7.64 9.57
C ILE A 163 -12.22 8.15 10.64
N ASP A 164 -11.25 7.31 11.02
CA ASP A 164 -10.24 7.61 12.04
C ASP A 164 -8.90 6.93 11.67
N ASP A 165 -8.28 6.17 12.57
CA ASP A 165 -7.04 5.45 12.30
C ASP A 165 -7.22 4.47 11.12
N ALA A 166 -6.16 4.26 10.32
CA ALA A 166 -6.11 3.16 9.35
C ALA A 166 -5.78 1.83 10.04
N ALA A 167 -6.06 0.71 9.37
CA ALA A 167 -5.79 -0.63 9.93
C ALA A 167 -4.30 -0.84 10.25
N GLY A 168 -3.39 -0.42 9.36
CA GLY A 168 -1.95 -0.53 9.59
C GLY A 168 -1.49 0.35 10.75
N GLU A 169 -1.99 1.58 10.84
CA GLU A 169 -1.71 2.48 11.97
C GLU A 169 -2.21 1.91 13.30
N ALA A 170 -3.38 1.26 13.31
CA ALA A 170 -3.90 0.60 14.50
C ALA A 170 -3.01 -0.58 14.94
N ILE A 171 -2.50 -1.37 13.99
CA ILE A 171 -1.54 -2.45 14.24
C ILE A 171 -0.26 -1.87 14.87
N ASP A 172 0.33 -0.84 14.27
CA ASP A 172 1.58 -0.22 14.75
C ASP A 172 1.41 0.36 16.16
N LYS A 173 0.28 1.04 16.42
CA LYS A 173 -0.04 1.59 17.74
C LYS A 173 -0.18 0.50 18.80
N CYS A 174 -0.88 -0.62 18.49
CA CYS A 174 -1.01 -1.74 19.42
C CYS A 174 0.32 -2.47 19.64
N SER A 175 1.12 -2.66 18.60
CA SER A 175 2.47 -3.21 18.69
C SER A 175 3.35 -2.38 19.61
N LYS A 176 3.31 -1.05 19.49
CA LYS A 176 4.05 -0.13 20.35
C LYS A 176 3.60 -0.23 21.82
N VAL A 177 2.30 -0.38 22.07
CA VAL A 177 1.76 -0.57 23.44
C VAL A 177 2.23 -1.89 24.04
N MET A 178 2.43 -2.94 23.23
CA MET A 178 3.02 -4.21 23.65
C MET A 178 4.56 -4.17 23.79
N GLY A 179 5.22 -3.05 23.51
CA GLY A 179 6.69 -2.94 23.53
C GLY A 179 7.41 -3.69 22.41
N LEU A 180 6.73 -4.03 21.31
CA LEU A 180 7.28 -4.89 20.25
C LEU A 180 8.07 -4.14 19.17
N GLY A 181 8.05 -2.79 19.17
CA GLY A 181 8.81 -1.99 18.21
C GLY A 181 8.03 -1.58 16.96
N TYR A 182 8.78 -1.09 15.95
CA TYR A 182 8.27 -0.57 14.66
C TYR A 182 9.14 -1.09 13.50
N PRO A 183 8.56 -1.42 12.34
CA PRO A 183 7.12 -1.47 12.04
C PRO A 183 6.42 -2.64 12.74
N GLY A 184 5.23 -2.38 13.29
CA GLY A 184 4.47 -3.37 14.07
C GLY A 184 3.83 -4.47 13.23
N GLY A 185 3.43 -4.16 11.99
CA GLY A 185 2.74 -5.09 11.10
C GLY A 185 3.43 -6.44 10.94
N PRO A 186 4.69 -6.50 10.47
CA PRO A 186 5.44 -7.77 10.33
C PRO A 186 5.64 -8.52 11.65
N ILE A 187 5.79 -7.78 12.77
CA ILE A 187 6.00 -8.37 14.09
C ILE A 187 4.72 -9.05 14.58
N ILE A 188 3.58 -8.36 14.50
CA ILE A 188 2.26 -8.89 14.87
C ILE A 188 1.93 -10.10 14.00
N ASP A 189 2.09 -10.03 12.68
CA ASP A 189 1.85 -11.17 11.77
C ASP A 189 2.69 -12.41 12.12
N LYS A 190 3.97 -12.21 12.46
CA LYS A 190 4.85 -13.32 12.87
C LYS A 190 4.41 -13.97 14.17
N LEU A 191 4.03 -13.17 15.17
CA LEU A 191 3.55 -13.66 16.47
C LEU A 191 2.18 -14.33 16.36
N ALA A 192 1.28 -13.73 15.59
CA ALA A 192 -0.10 -14.20 15.40
C ALA A 192 -0.18 -15.65 14.87
N ARG A 193 0.78 -16.04 14.01
CA ARG A 193 0.85 -17.43 13.49
C ARG A 193 1.07 -18.48 14.55
N GLN A 194 1.53 -18.11 15.74
CA GLN A 194 1.84 -19.03 16.86
C GLN A 194 0.81 -18.95 17.97
N GLY A 195 -0.13 -17.99 17.91
CA GLY A 195 -1.10 -17.73 18.94
C GLY A 195 -2.51 -18.24 18.63
N ASN A 196 -3.37 -18.19 19.64
CA ASN A 196 -4.78 -18.51 19.52
C ASN A 196 -5.59 -17.23 19.20
N PRO A 197 -6.20 -17.11 18.00
CA PRO A 197 -6.96 -15.91 17.61
C PRO A 197 -8.26 -15.69 18.41
N LYS A 198 -8.65 -16.64 19.29
CA LYS A 198 -9.84 -16.58 20.14
C LYS A 198 -9.51 -16.44 21.63
N ALA A 199 -8.24 -16.26 21.98
CA ALA A 199 -7.83 -16.15 23.39
C ALA A 199 -8.37 -14.86 24.04
N PHE A 200 -8.40 -13.76 23.26
CA PHE A 200 -8.88 -12.46 23.72
C PHE A 200 -9.92 -11.90 22.78
N THR A 201 -10.85 -11.11 23.34
CA THR A 201 -11.89 -10.43 22.56
C THR A 201 -11.72 -8.92 22.66
N PHE A 202 -11.62 -8.25 21.51
CA PHE A 202 -11.53 -6.81 21.43
C PHE A 202 -12.78 -6.21 20.79
N SER A 203 -13.06 -4.94 21.11
CA SER A 203 -14.22 -4.23 20.59
C SER A 203 -14.14 -4.08 19.07
N LYS A 204 -15.27 -4.37 18.41
CA LYS A 204 -15.46 -4.10 16.97
C LYS A 204 -16.41 -2.91 16.84
N PRO A 205 -15.94 -1.74 16.41
CA PRO A 205 -16.81 -0.58 16.24
C PRO A 205 -17.95 -0.86 15.26
N HIS A 206 -19.15 -0.45 15.62
CA HIS A 206 -20.30 -0.52 14.72
C HIS A 206 -20.45 0.82 14.00
N ILE A 207 -19.94 0.89 12.76
CA ILE A 207 -19.98 2.09 11.93
C ILE A 207 -21.01 1.92 10.81
N PRO A 208 -21.83 2.94 10.52
CA PRO A 208 -22.79 2.89 9.43
C PRO A 208 -22.12 2.67 8.06
N ASP A 209 -22.92 2.29 7.10
CA ASP A 209 -22.52 2.08 5.72
C ASP A 209 -21.33 1.11 5.57
N TYR A 210 -20.41 1.41 4.65
CA TYR A 210 -19.23 0.61 4.39
C TYR A 210 -17.97 1.19 5.00
N ASN A 211 -18.08 2.22 5.84
CA ASN A 211 -16.96 2.85 6.49
C ASN A 211 -16.36 1.98 7.61
N TYR A 212 -15.09 2.24 7.92
CA TYR A 212 -14.32 1.60 8.97
C TYR A 212 -14.04 2.54 10.14
N SER A 213 -13.72 1.98 11.30
CA SER A 213 -13.10 2.66 12.43
C SER A 213 -12.21 1.70 13.18
N PHE A 214 -11.04 2.15 13.59
CA PHE A 214 -10.06 1.35 14.34
C PHE A 214 -9.66 2.00 15.68
N SER A 215 -10.01 3.27 15.92
CA SER A 215 -9.66 3.96 17.17
C SER A 215 -10.32 3.33 18.40
N GLY A 216 -11.55 2.82 18.25
CA GLY A 216 -12.24 2.08 19.31
C GLY A 216 -11.56 0.76 19.65
N LEU A 217 -11.04 0.05 18.64
CA LEU A 217 -10.26 -1.18 18.84
C LEU A 217 -8.99 -0.90 19.63
N LYS A 218 -8.21 0.11 19.21
CA LYS A 218 -6.98 0.52 19.91
C LYS A 218 -7.24 0.86 21.39
N THR A 219 -8.31 1.61 21.65
CA THR A 219 -8.70 2.01 23.01
C THR A 219 -9.09 0.79 23.87
N SER A 220 -9.88 -0.11 23.30
CA SER A 220 -10.26 -1.38 23.93
C SER A 220 -9.02 -2.23 24.27
N PHE A 221 -8.11 -2.38 23.33
CA PHE A 221 -6.84 -3.11 23.49
C PHE A 221 -5.99 -2.51 24.62
N LEU A 222 -5.79 -1.19 24.59
CA LEU A 222 -5.00 -0.48 25.59
C LEU A 222 -5.57 -0.62 27.01
N TYR A 223 -6.88 -0.48 27.19
CA TYR A 223 -7.51 -0.58 28.50
C TYR A 223 -7.49 -2.02 29.02
N SER A 224 -7.79 -3.01 28.18
CA SER A 224 -7.70 -4.42 28.57
C SER A 224 -6.28 -4.77 28.99
N LEU A 225 -5.28 -4.37 28.22
CA LEU A 225 -3.88 -4.64 28.52
C LEU A 225 -3.45 -3.98 29.86
N ARG A 226 -3.84 -2.72 30.07
CA ARG A 226 -3.56 -2.01 31.33
C ARG A 226 -4.18 -2.73 32.55
N ASP A 227 -5.38 -3.28 32.41
CA ASP A 227 -6.05 -3.95 33.52
C ASP A 227 -5.42 -5.33 33.79
N TRP A 228 -5.04 -6.09 32.78
CA TRP A 228 -4.32 -7.37 32.93
C TRP A 228 -2.91 -7.18 33.52
N LEU A 229 -2.19 -6.14 33.16
CA LEU A 229 -0.86 -5.81 33.72
C LEU A 229 -0.91 -5.42 35.20
N LYS A 230 -2.06 -5.04 35.77
CA LYS A 230 -2.22 -4.85 37.23
C LYS A 230 -2.24 -6.17 37.98
N GLU A 231 -2.76 -7.23 37.35
CA GLU A 231 -2.88 -8.56 37.92
C GLU A 231 -1.62 -9.40 37.71
N ASP A 232 -1.03 -9.31 36.48
CA ASP A 232 0.21 -9.96 36.09
C ASP A 232 1.13 -8.95 35.36
N PRO A 233 2.20 -8.44 36.01
CA PRO A 233 3.14 -7.51 35.40
C PRO A 233 3.84 -8.07 34.15
N ASP A 234 3.97 -9.40 34.00
CA ASP A 234 4.61 -10.08 32.89
C ASP A 234 3.58 -10.58 31.85
N PHE A 235 2.31 -10.14 31.95
CA PHE A 235 1.21 -10.60 31.11
C PHE A 235 1.52 -10.56 29.60
N ILE A 236 2.17 -9.52 29.13
CA ILE A 236 2.52 -9.40 27.71
C ILE A 236 3.47 -10.54 27.31
N GLU A 237 4.49 -10.81 28.11
CA GLU A 237 5.47 -11.87 27.81
C GLU A 237 4.81 -13.25 27.79
N HIS A 238 3.89 -13.50 28.73
CA HIS A 238 3.18 -14.78 28.82
C HIS A 238 2.19 -14.98 27.67
N HIS A 239 1.60 -13.89 27.13
CA HIS A 239 0.47 -13.96 26.19
C HIS A 239 0.71 -13.24 24.85
N LYS A 240 1.94 -12.83 24.51
CA LYS A 240 2.22 -11.99 23.34
C LYS A 240 1.75 -12.58 22.00
N THR A 241 1.85 -13.91 21.85
CA THR A 241 1.38 -14.60 20.63
C THR A 241 -0.14 -14.58 20.52
N ASP A 242 -0.83 -14.84 21.64
CA ASP A 242 -2.30 -14.85 21.69
C ASP A 242 -2.89 -13.44 21.56
N LEU A 243 -2.24 -12.44 22.17
CA LEU A 243 -2.60 -11.04 22.00
C LEU A 243 -2.47 -10.60 20.53
N ALA A 244 -1.36 -10.94 19.90
CA ALA A 244 -1.12 -10.64 18.49
C ALA A 244 -2.14 -11.35 17.58
N ALA A 245 -2.40 -12.64 17.80
CA ALA A 245 -3.37 -13.42 17.03
C ALA A 245 -4.81 -12.90 17.17
N SER A 246 -5.22 -12.54 18.39
CA SER A 246 -6.56 -12.02 18.66
C SER A 246 -6.75 -10.60 18.10
N LEU A 247 -5.71 -9.77 18.15
CA LEU A 247 -5.71 -8.43 17.54
C LEU A 247 -5.82 -8.52 16.01
N GLU A 248 -4.96 -9.32 15.38
CA GLU A 248 -4.97 -9.54 13.94
C GLU A 248 -6.32 -10.06 13.47
N ALA A 249 -6.86 -11.10 14.10
CA ALA A 249 -8.16 -11.67 13.77
C ALA A 249 -9.28 -10.63 13.88
N THR A 250 -9.24 -9.77 14.90
CA THR A 250 -10.25 -8.71 15.06
C THR A 250 -10.18 -7.68 13.93
N ILE A 251 -8.99 -7.25 13.53
CA ILE A 251 -8.78 -6.29 12.43
C ILE A 251 -9.23 -6.91 11.10
N VAL A 252 -8.83 -8.15 10.82
CA VAL A 252 -9.22 -8.89 9.61
C VAL A 252 -10.74 -9.03 9.55
N ASP A 253 -11.39 -9.38 10.64
CA ASP A 253 -12.85 -9.48 10.71
C ASP A 253 -13.56 -8.15 10.40
N ILE A 254 -13.06 -7.02 10.93
CA ILE A 254 -13.61 -5.69 10.65
C ILE A 254 -13.52 -5.38 9.15
N LEU A 255 -12.36 -5.64 8.54
CA LEU A 255 -12.13 -5.38 7.12
C LEU A 255 -13.02 -6.25 6.23
N MET A 256 -13.05 -7.56 6.50
CA MET A 256 -13.73 -8.53 5.66
C MET A 256 -15.26 -8.48 5.79
N ASP A 257 -15.81 -8.09 6.95
CA ASP A 257 -17.26 -7.94 7.12
C ASP A 257 -17.82 -6.87 6.18
N LYS A 258 -17.16 -5.71 6.08
CA LYS A 258 -17.58 -4.62 5.18
C LYS A 258 -17.37 -4.99 3.71
N LEU A 259 -16.19 -5.53 3.37
CA LEU A 259 -15.90 -5.97 2.00
C LEU A 259 -16.94 -6.98 1.48
N ARG A 260 -17.30 -7.97 2.32
CA ARG A 260 -18.32 -8.95 2.01
C ARG A 260 -19.70 -8.32 1.77
N LYS A 261 -20.07 -7.34 2.61
CA LYS A 261 -21.35 -6.62 2.45
C LYS A 261 -21.40 -5.85 1.12
N VAL A 262 -20.30 -5.20 0.75
CA VAL A 262 -20.17 -4.48 -0.53
C VAL A 262 -20.23 -5.45 -1.69
N ALA A 263 -19.45 -6.53 -1.67
CA ALA A 263 -19.42 -7.52 -2.74
C ALA A 263 -20.82 -8.09 -3.03
N LYS A 264 -21.56 -8.44 -1.96
CA LYS A 264 -22.94 -8.89 -2.07
C LYS A 264 -23.87 -7.79 -2.62
N ALA A 265 -23.80 -6.57 -2.10
CA ALA A 265 -24.69 -5.48 -2.48
C ALA A 265 -24.48 -5.04 -3.94
N ARG A 266 -23.24 -5.10 -4.43
CA ARG A 266 -22.87 -4.73 -5.81
C ARG A 266 -22.89 -5.91 -6.78
N ASN A 267 -23.10 -7.14 -6.29
CA ASN A 267 -23.05 -8.37 -7.08
C ASN A 267 -21.73 -8.53 -7.85
N ILE A 268 -20.60 -8.26 -7.16
CA ILE A 268 -19.25 -8.32 -7.73
C ILE A 268 -18.49 -9.44 -7.03
N ASN A 269 -17.91 -10.36 -7.82
CA ASN A 269 -17.11 -11.48 -7.34
C ASN A 269 -15.62 -11.32 -7.65
N GLU A 270 -15.22 -10.32 -8.44
CA GLU A 270 -13.81 -9.97 -8.68
C GLU A 270 -13.33 -9.10 -7.51
N VAL A 271 -12.44 -9.62 -6.65
CA VAL A 271 -12.07 -8.98 -5.39
C VAL A 271 -10.56 -8.99 -5.21
N ALA A 272 -9.99 -7.80 -5.10
CA ALA A 272 -8.55 -7.59 -4.92
C ALA A 272 -8.23 -7.03 -3.53
N VAL A 273 -6.99 -7.20 -3.09
CA VAL A 273 -6.43 -6.50 -1.92
C VAL A 273 -5.13 -5.81 -2.32
N ALA A 274 -4.90 -4.57 -1.83
CA ALA A 274 -3.71 -3.78 -2.15
C ALA A 274 -3.19 -3.01 -0.92
N GLY A 275 -2.00 -2.43 -1.03
CA GLY A 275 -1.33 -1.70 0.05
C GLY A 275 -0.54 -2.59 1.01
N GLY A 276 0.28 -1.98 1.88
CA GLY A 276 1.25 -2.69 2.72
C GLY A 276 0.64 -3.77 3.64
N VAL A 277 -0.58 -3.56 4.17
CA VAL A 277 -1.27 -4.55 5.01
C VAL A 277 -1.72 -5.78 4.21
N SER A 278 -1.76 -5.72 2.88
CA SER A 278 -2.00 -6.89 2.03
C SER A 278 -0.92 -7.97 2.13
N ALA A 279 0.23 -7.65 2.73
CA ALA A 279 1.28 -8.62 3.07
C ALA A 279 0.91 -9.51 4.26
N ASN A 280 -0.04 -9.08 5.12
CA ASN A 280 -0.42 -9.81 6.33
C ASN A 280 -1.05 -11.16 6.00
N ASN A 281 -0.54 -12.23 6.64
CA ASN A 281 -0.96 -13.61 6.34
C ASN A 281 -2.38 -13.91 6.83
N GLY A 282 -2.79 -13.36 7.95
CA GLY A 282 -4.18 -13.50 8.45
C GLY A 282 -5.19 -12.94 7.44
N LEU A 283 -4.90 -11.77 6.87
CA LEU A 283 -5.74 -11.17 5.83
C LEU A 283 -5.75 -12.03 4.54
N ARG A 284 -4.59 -12.48 4.06
CA ARG A 284 -4.48 -13.36 2.88
C ARG A 284 -5.26 -14.65 3.06
N ASN A 285 -5.13 -15.31 4.21
CA ASN A 285 -5.87 -16.52 4.52
C ASN A 285 -7.38 -16.27 4.52
N SER A 286 -7.82 -15.16 5.12
CA SER A 286 -9.23 -14.77 5.11
C SER A 286 -9.77 -14.53 3.70
N PHE A 287 -8.97 -13.93 2.79
CA PHE A 287 -9.34 -13.82 1.37
C PHE A 287 -9.57 -15.19 0.73
N HIS A 288 -8.67 -16.16 0.96
CA HIS A 288 -8.83 -17.53 0.44
C HIS A 288 -10.06 -18.24 1.01
N GLU A 289 -10.37 -18.07 2.29
CA GLU A 289 -11.57 -18.62 2.92
C GLU A 289 -12.86 -18.01 2.33
N HIS A 290 -12.87 -16.69 2.15
CA HIS A 290 -14.01 -15.99 1.55
C HIS A 290 -14.18 -16.35 0.07
N ALA A 291 -13.09 -16.54 -0.68
CA ALA A 291 -13.15 -17.03 -2.06
C ALA A 291 -13.87 -18.39 -2.16
N LYS A 292 -13.48 -19.34 -1.30
CA LYS A 292 -14.14 -20.66 -1.24
C LYS A 292 -15.61 -20.56 -0.81
N LYS A 293 -15.92 -19.69 0.16
CA LYS A 293 -17.26 -19.59 0.74
C LYS A 293 -18.26 -18.84 -0.13
N TYR A 294 -17.80 -17.80 -0.86
CA TYR A 294 -18.66 -16.88 -1.59
C TYR A 294 -18.45 -16.91 -3.11
N GLY A 295 -17.52 -17.75 -3.60
CA GLY A 295 -17.25 -17.88 -5.03
C GLY A 295 -16.51 -16.65 -5.61
N TRP A 296 -15.62 -16.00 -4.81
CA TRP A 296 -14.86 -14.87 -5.30
C TRP A 296 -13.68 -15.31 -6.15
N ASN A 297 -13.41 -14.57 -7.21
CA ASN A 297 -12.13 -14.55 -7.90
C ASN A 297 -11.25 -13.53 -7.15
N ILE A 298 -10.21 -14.02 -6.48
CA ILE A 298 -9.38 -13.16 -5.62
C ILE A 298 -8.04 -12.82 -6.26
N TYR A 299 -7.62 -11.59 -6.03
CA TYR A 299 -6.33 -11.07 -6.51
C TYR A 299 -5.54 -10.51 -5.34
N ILE A 300 -4.46 -11.21 -5.01
CA ILE A 300 -3.55 -10.88 -3.92
C ILE A 300 -2.19 -10.57 -4.55
N PRO A 301 -1.60 -9.39 -4.30
CA PRO A 301 -0.36 -9.02 -4.96
C PRO A 301 0.81 -9.87 -4.46
N LYS A 302 1.85 -10.02 -5.30
CA LYS A 302 3.14 -10.56 -4.86
C LYS A 302 3.72 -9.67 -3.77
N PHE A 303 4.48 -10.24 -2.84
CA PHE A 303 5.05 -9.48 -1.72
C PHE A 303 5.88 -8.27 -2.18
N SER A 304 6.58 -8.39 -3.31
CA SER A 304 7.34 -7.30 -3.92
C SER A 304 6.52 -6.08 -4.35
N PHE A 305 5.19 -6.20 -4.44
CA PHE A 305 4.28 -5.15 -4.87
C PHE A 305 3.27 -4.75 -3.79
N THR A 306 3.43 -5.22 -2.54
CA THR A 306 2.54 -4.87 -1.44
C THR A 306 2.87 -3.51 -0.82
N THR A 307 4.15 -3.22 -0.65
CA THR A 307 4.67 -1.95 -0.10
C THR A 307 4.94 -0.94 -1.20
N ASP A 308 5.36 0.26 -0.84
CA ASP A 308 5.69 1.33 -1.78
C ASP A 308 6.79 0.89 -2.74
N ASN A 309 6.51 1.02 -4.04
CA ASN A 309 7.44 0.62 -5.09
C ASN A 309 7.13 1.39 -6.39
N ALA A 310 8.14 1.58 -7.24
CA ALA A 310 7.95 2.32 -8.46
C ALA A 310 7.31 1.52 -9.61
N ALA A 311 7.24 0.19 -9.51
CA ALA A 311 6.57 -0.61 -10.54
C ALA A 311 5.07 -0.27 -10.61
N MET A 312 4.42 0.00 -9.45
CA MET A 312 3.02 0.43 -9.41
C MET A 312 2.83 1.82 -10.05
N ILE A 313 3.82 2.71 -9.92
CA ILE A 313 3.81 4.04 -10.55
C ILE A 313 4.02 3.90 -12.06
N ALA A 314 4.95 3.06 -12.47
CA ALA A 314 5.27 2.83 -13.88
C ALA A 314 4.08 2.19 -14.63
N ILE A 315 3.38 1.19 -14.05
CA ILE A 315 2.21 0.57 -14.69
C ILE A 315 1.04 1.54 -14.79
N THR A 316 0.80 2.35 -13.75
CA THR A 316 -0.21 3.41 -13.80
C THR A 316 0.14 4.44 -14.86
N GLY A 317 1.40 4.85 -14.91
CA GLY A 317 1.93 5.73 -15.95
C GLY A 317 1.80 5.15 -17.35
N TYR A 318 1.98 3.85 -17.53
CA TYR A 318 1.80 3.18 -18.82
C TYR A 318 0.36 3.31 -19.33
N TYR A 319 -0.65 3.05 -18.50
CA TYR A 319 -2.05 3.23 -18.92
C TYR A 319 -2.39 4.69 -19.22
N LYS A 320 -1.94 5.63 -18.38
CA LYS A 320 -2.11 7.06 -18.65
C LYS A 320 -1.39 7.51 -19.94
N TYR A 321 -0.24 6.92 -20.25
CA TYR A 321 0.46 7.18 -21.51
C TYR A 321 -0.35 6.75 -22.72
N LEU A 322 -0.99 5.58 -22.67
CA LEU A 322 -1.86 5.09 -23.75
C LEU A 322 -3.08 6.00 -23.97
N ASP A 323 -3.61 6.58 -22.88
CA ASP A 323 -4.70 7.56 -22.92
C ASP A 323 -4.22 9.00 -23.23
N GLN A 324 -2.92 9.23 -23.42
CA GLN A 324 -2.29 10.54 -23.59
C GLN A 324 -2.59 11.53 -22.44
N ASP A 325 -2.80 11.02 -21.23
CA ASP A 325 -3.03 11.81 -20.02
C ASP A 325 -1.70 12.27 -19.43
N PHE A 326 -1.20 13.38 -19.94
CA PHE A 326 0.06 13.99 -19.55
C PHE A 326 -0.17 15.18 -18.63
N CYS A 327 0.79 15.44 -17.74
CA CYS A 327 0.74 16.61 -16.88
C CYS A 327 1.68 17.72 -17.34
N THR A 328 1.34 18.94 -16.93
CA THR A 328 2.17 20.13 -17.13
C THR A 328 3.18 20.31 -16.00
N ILE A 329 4.26 21.07 -16.27
CA ILE A 329 5.37 21.25 -15.31
C ILE A 329 4.96 22.02 -14.05
N ASP A 330 3.92 22.83 -14.12
CA ASP A 330 3.41 23.68 -13.04
C ASP A 330 2.55 22.92 -12.02
N LYS A 331 2.07 21.72 -12.34
CA LYS A 331 1.25 20.93 -11.39
C LYS A 331 2.02 20.64 -10.08
N PRO A 332 1.55 21.11 -8.89
CA PRO A 332 2.23 20.90 -7.62
C PRO A 332 1.99 19.49 -7.06
N ALA A 333 2.87 19.03 -6.16
CA ALA A 333 2.60 17.89 -5.29
C ALA A 333 1.45 18.21 -4.31
N TYR A 334 0.82 17.17 -3.77
CA TYR A 334 -0.20 17.30 -2.74
C TYR A 334 -0.03 16.22 -1.66
N SER A 335 -0.17 16.61 -0.37
CA SER A 335 0.00 15.67 0.75
C SER A 335 -1.25 14.86 1.08
N ARG A 336 -2.42 15.33 0.71
CA ARG A 336 -3.72 14.70 0.98
C ARG A 336 -4.62 14.79 -0.23
N VAL A 337 -5.24 13.68 -0.57
CA VAL A 337 -6.31 13.59 -1.58
C VAL A 337 -7.01 12.24 -1.41
N THR A 338 -8.27 12.16 -1.78
CA THR A 338 -8.98 10.89 -2.01
C THR A 338 -8.79 10.44 -3.46
N ILE A 339 -9.01 9.16 -3.71
CA ILE A 339 -9.07 8.59 -5.09
C ILE A 339 -10.20 9.24 -5.87
#